data_08664ccb7a6aeb983f51210fe3c4de29
#
_entry.id   08664ccb7a6aeb983f51210fe3c4de29
#
_cell.length_a   1.000
_cell.length_b   1.000
_cell.length_c   1.000
_cell.angle_alpha   90.00
_cell.angle_beta   90.00
_cell.angle_gamma   90.00
#
_symmetry.space_group_name_H-M   'P 1'
#
loop_
_entity.id
_entity.type
_entity.pdbx_description
1 polymer ?
#
loop_
_entity_poly.entity_id
_entity_poly.type
_entity_poly.pdbx_seq_one_letter_code
_entity_poly.pdbx_strand_id
1 'polypeptide(L)'
;MKKNIGIIVLTVGLIISLFYNFQLKGYKEFQERDYNLKLNHGFQIGIKESINNLDVIIKTLKDESPKEQVIQSLAELLVSLKVGEEAFTFLNTDFQENGQASSYLIYNTFRDFYVYAKVELMGDIASNRLSLDPDSRNQLANDIGILKKDLEYIDSQFNEEVLKDQSPKWIEDKWKELVTELLNQHPDFKLYERMKMKYNL
;
A
#
# COMPACT_ATOMS: atom_id res chain seq x y z
N MET A 1 19.76 -59.25 -17.74
CA MET A 1 20.01 -57.87 -18.21
C MET A 1 18.76 -56.98 -18.21
N LYS A 2 17.60 -57.34 -18.79
CA LYS A 2 16.42 -56.47 -18.87
C LYS A 2 15.86 -55.98 -17.50
N LYS A 3 15.93 -56.83 -16.45
CA LYS A 3 15.45 -56.50 -15.09
C LYS A 3 16.28 -55.39 -14.42
N ASN A 4 17.57 -55.34 -14.65
CA ASN A 4 18.47 -54.35 -14.06
C ASN A 4 18.34 -52.98 -14.75
N ILE A 5 18.03 -52.93 -16.06
CA ILE A 5 17.78 -51.71 -16.80
C ILE A 5 16.51 -51.02 -16.26
N GLY A 6 15.44 -51.76 -15.97
CA GLY A 6 14.21 -51.22 -15.39
C GLY A 6 14.44 -50.55 -14.01
N ILE A 7 15.27 -51.17 -13.16
CA ILE A 7 15.61 -50.61 -11.84
C ILE A 7 16.41 -49.34 -12.00
N ILE A 8 17.39 -49.30 -12.90
CA ILE A 8 18.20 -48.09 -13.15
C ILE A 8 17.31 -46.91 -13.62
N VAL A 9 16.41 -47.19 -14.58
CA VAL A 9 15.50 -46.15 -15.11
C VAL A 9 14.58 -45.59 -13.99
N LEU A 10 14.03 -46.49 -13.14
CA LEU A 10 13.20 -46.08 -12.01
C LEU A 10 13.99 -45.27 -10.97
N THR A 11 15.23 -45.68 -10.68
CA THR A 11 16.08 -44.93 -9.74
C THR A 11 16.44 -43.55 -10.24
N VAL A 12 16.80 -43.44 -11.52
CA VAL A 12 17.09 -42.13 -12.15
C VAL A 12 15.83 -41.27 -12.18
N GLY A 13 14.67 -41.81 -12.52
CA GLY A 13 13.40 -41.11 -12.49
C GLY A 13 13.04 -40.58 -11.09
N LEU A 14 13.30 -41.42 -10.06
CA LEU A 14 13.08 -41.00 -8.67
C LEU A 14 14.00 -39.87 -8.24
N ILE A 15 15.27 -39.91 -8.59
CA ILE A 15 16.26 -38.87 -8.29
C ILE A 15 15.87 -37.56 -8.98
N ILE A 16 15.48 -37.59 -10.25
CA ILE A 16 15.01 -36.40 -10.98
C ILE A 16 13.75 -35.83 -10.33
N SER A 17 12.80 -36.68 -9.97
CA SER A 17 11.56 -36.26 -9.30
C SER A 17 11.83 -35.62 -7.93
N LEU A 18 12.73 -36.16 -7.13
CA LEU A 18 13.13 -35.64 -5.84
C LEU A 18 13.83 -34.28 -5.99
N PHE A 19 14.73 -34.16 -6.98
CA PHE A 19 15.42 -32.90 -7.27
C PHE A 19 14.44 -31.80 -7.71
N TYR A 20 13.50 -32.17 -8.58
CA TYR A 20 12.47 -31.24 -9.05
C TYR A 20 11.53 -30.77 -7.92
N ASN A 21 11.12 -31.72 -7.06
CA ASN A 21 10.31 -31.37 -5.88
C ASN A 21 11.07 -30.47 -4.89
N PHE A 22 12.37 -30.71 -4.72
CA PHE A 22 13.21 -29.86 -3.87
C PHE A 22 13.35 -28.45 -4.43
N GLN A 23 13.55 -28.31 -5.74
CA GLN A 23 13.58 -26.99 -6.41
C GLN A 23 12.24 -26.27 -6.32
N LEU A 24 11.11 -26.97 -6.56
CA LEU A 24 9.77 -26.41 -6.43
C LEU A 24 9.49 -25.90 -5.02
N LYS A 25 9.91 -26.67 -4.01
CA LYS A 25 9.76 -26.26 -2.62
C LYS A 25 10.58 -25.00 -2.31
N GLY A 26 11.85 -24.97 -2.70
CA GLY A 26 12.70 -23.80 -2.52
C GLY A 26 12.17 -22.56 -3.24
N TYR A 27 11.60 -22.73 -4.44
CA TYR A 27 10.96 -21.62 -5.18
C TYR A 27 9.71 -21.10 -4.48
N LYS A 28 8.86 -21.98 -3.95
CA LYS A 28 7.67 -21.57 -3.16
C LYS A 28 8.07 -20.80 -1.89
N GLU A 29 9.03 -21.34 -1.14
CA GLU A 29 9.52 -20.67 0.08
C GLU A 29 10.13 -19.30 -0.23
N PHE A 30 10.79 -19.15 -1.38
CA PHE A 30 11.31 -17.87 -1.84
C PHE A 30 10.17 -16.89 -2.20
N GLN A 31 9.16 -17.34 -2.93
CA GLN A 31 8.01 -16.53 -3.30
C GLN A 31 7.21 -16.07 -2.07
N GLU A 32 6.95 -16.96 -1.12
CA GLU A 32 6.26 -16.64 0.13
C GLU A 32 7.04 -15.60 0.95
N ARG A 33 8.35 -15.75 1.04
CA ARG A 33 9.20 -14.78 1.74
C ARG A 33 9.23 -13.43 1.04
N ASP A 34 9.37 -13.38 -0.27
CA ASP A 34 9.37 -12.14 -1.06
C ASP A 34 8.01 -11.43 -0.95
N TYR A 35 6.92 -12.17 -1.01
CA TYR A 35 5.58 -11.66 -0.76
C TYR A 35 5.44 -11.01 0.62
N ASN A 36 5.84 -11.73 1.67
CA ASN A 36 5.74 -11.23 3.04
C ASN A 36 6.63 -9.99 3.27
N LEU A 37 7.83 -9.94 2.65
CA LEU A 37 8.69 -8.77 2.71
C LEU A 37 8.06 -7.55 2.04
N LYS A 38 7.51 -7.70 0.85
CA LYS A 38 6.84 -6.63 0.10
C LYS A 38 5.59 -6.14 0.85
N LEU A 39 4.79 -7.09 1.36
CA LEU A 39 3.60 -6.78 2.14
C LEU A 39 3.96 -5.99 3.39
N ASN A 40 4.92 -6.48 4.18
CA ASN A 40 5.39 -5.80 5.38
C ASN A 40 5.95 -4.41 5.05
N HIS A 41 6.74 -4.27 3.98
CA HIS A 41 7.27 -2.99 3.53
C HIS A 41 6.16 -1.99 3.17
N GLY A 42 5.13 -2.44 2.45
CA GLY A 42 3.96 -1.63 2.12
C GLY A 42 3.20 -1.12 3.35
N PHE A 43 2.96 -1.99 4.33
CA PHE A 43 2.25 -1.61 5.56
C PHE A 43 3.12 -0.79 6.52
N GLN A 44 4.38 -1.15 6.76
CA GLN A 44 5.24 -0.43 7.70
C GLN A 44 5.63 0.95 7.17
N ILE A 45 6.08 1.05 5.92
CA ILE A 45 6.51 2.33 5.35
C ILE A 45 5.33 3.04 4.68
N GLY A 46 4.56 2.34 3.86
CA GLY A 46 3.44 2.94 3.13
C GLY A 46 2.34 3.48 4.04
N ILE A 47 1.98 2.78 5.12
CA ILE A 47 0.92 3.21 6.04
C ILE A 47 1.50 3.87 7.28
N LYS A 48 2.27 3.16 8.11
CA LYS A 48 2.69 3.70 9.42
C LYS A 48 3.57 4.92 9.32
N GLU A 49 4.55 4.94 8.40
CA GLU A 49 5.34 6.15 8.18
C GLU A 49 4.51 7.28 7.56
N SER A 50 3.51 6.97 6.72
CA SER A 50 2.58 8.01 6.25
C SER A 50 1.76 8.61 7.38
N ILE A 51 1.28 7.82 8.34
CA ILE A 51 0.58 8.31 9.55
C ILE A 51 1.50 9.25 10.33
N ASN A 52 2.76 8.85 10.59
CA ASN A 52 3.74 9.67 11.29
C ASN A 52 3.99 11.00 10.56
N ASN A 53 4.17 10.94 9.23
CA ASN A 53 4.40 12.13 8.41
C ASN A 53 3.18 13.07 8.39
N LEU A 54 1.96 12.53 8.38
CA LEU A 54 0.73 13.33 8.49
C LEU A 54 0.64 14.03 9.86
N ASP A 55 1.06 13.39 10.94
CA ASP A 55 1.15 14.02 12.26
C ASP A 55 2.12 15.21 12.26
N VAL A 56 3.29 15.04 11.64
CA VAL A 56 4.29 16.11 11.51
C VAL A 56 3.71 17.28 10.73
N ILE A 57 2.99 17.03 9.61
CA ILE A 57 2.36 18.06 8.80
C ILE A 57 1.30 18.81 9.60
N ILE A 58 0.41 18.10 10.32
CA ILE A 58 -0.63 18.71 11.15
C ILE A 58 0.01 19.62 12.22
N LYS A 59 1.08 19.16 12.86
CA LYS A 59 1.82 19.96 13.85
C LYS A 59 2.44 21.18 13.20
N THR A 60 3.13 21.03 12.08
CA THR A 60 3.77 22.12 11.33
C THR A 60 2.78 23.21 10.92
N LEU A 61 1.56 22.80 10.53
CA LEU A 61 0.47 23.74 10.20
C LEU A 61 -0.04 24.48 11.44
N LYS A 62 -0.27 23.77 12.54
CA LYS A 62 -0.77 24.35 13.81
C LYS A 62 0.23 25.27 14.50
N ASP A 63 1.52 24.95 14.38
CA ASP A 63 2.62 25.76 14.92
C ASP A 63 2.94 26.99 14.03
N GLU A 64 2.12 27.25 12.98
CA GLU A 64 2.30 28.33 12.03
C GLU A 64 3.69 28.39 11.38
N SER A 65 4.30 27.23 11.22
CA SER A 65 5.65 27.10 10.66
C SER A 65 5.78 27.74 9.26
N PRO A 66 7.00 28.16 8.85
CA PRO A 66 7.24 28.70 7.52
C PRO A 66 6.78 27.76 6.41
N LYS A 67 6.40 28.31 5.26
CA LYS A 67 5.93 27.60 4.07
C LYS A 67 6.89 26.46 3.64
N GLU A 68 8.18 26.74 3.68
CA GLU A 68 9.24 25.82 3.30
C GLU A 68 9.22 24.57 4.18
N GLN A 69 8.95 24.71 5.47
CA GLN A 69 8.87 23.59 6.41
C GLN A 69 7.61 22.75 6.16
N VAL A 70 6.48 23.37 5.83
CA VAL A 70 5.27 22.63 5.42
C VAL A 70 5.54 21.81 4.14
N ILE A 71 6.20 22.42 3.14
CA ILE A 71 6.58 21.75 1.90
C ILE A 71 7.54 20.58 2.17
N GLN A 72 8.51 20.75 3.06
CA GLN A 72 9.43 19.68 3.44
C GLN A 72 8.69 18.50 4.08
N SER A 73 7.80 18.76 5.03
CA SER A 73 7.00 17.71 5.68
C SER A 73 6.12 16.97 4.68
N LEU A 74 5.53 17.68 3.71
CA LEU A 74 4.80 17.06 2.60
C LEU A 74 5.70 16.20 1.70
N ALA A 75 6.94 16.61 1.44
CA ALA A 75 7.87 15.82 0.67
C ALA A 75 8.22 14.48 1.35
N GLU A 76 8.33 14.45 2.68
CA GLU A 76 8.54 13.22 3.45
C GLU A 76 7.32 12.28 3.36
N LEU A 77 6.11 12.84 3.44
CA LEU A 77 4.88 12.06 3.19
C LEU A 77 4.87 11.46 1.78
N LEU A 78 5.29 12.21 0.76
CA LEU A 78 5.34 11.70 -0.61
C LEU A 78 6.27 10.50 -0.76
N VAL A 79 7.38 10.46 -0.02
CA VAL A 79 8.31 9.32 -0.03
C VAL A 79 7.62 8.08 0.54
N SER A 80 6.98 8.16 1.69
CA SER A 80 6.30 7.01 2.31
C SER A 80 5.13 6.51 1.45
N LEU A 81 4.30 7.40 0.91
CA LEU A 81 3.21 7.03 0.00
C LEU A 81 3.73 6.37 -1.29
N LYS A 82 4.86 6.85 -1.83
CA LYS A 82 5.47 6.27 -3.03
C LYS A 82 6.03 4.88 -2.77
N VAL A 83 6.64 4.66 -1.62
CA VAL A 83 7.11 3.32 -1.20
C VAL A 83 5.91 2.36 -1.06
N GLY A 84 4.79 2.80 -0.48
CA GLY A 84 3.56 2.03 -0.41
C GLY A 84 3.03 1.67 -1.80
N GLU A 85 2.92 2.64 -2.69
CA GLU A 85 2.53 2.43 -4.09
C GLU A 85 3.40 1.35 -4.77
N GLU A 86 4.73 1.47 -4.65
CA GLU A 86 5.68 0.54 -5.29
C GLU A 86 5.62 -0.85 -4.68
N ALA A 87 5.53 -0.96 -3.36
CA ALA A 87 5.45 -2.25 -2.67
C ALA A 87 4.21 -3.05 -3.13
N PHE A 88 3.06 -2.40 -3.26
CA PHE A 88 1.84 -3.07 -3.71
C PHE A 88 1.76 -3.27 -5.23
N THR A 89 2.51 -2.52 -6.03
CA THR A 89 2.64 -2.79 -7.48
C THR A 89 3.26 -4.16 -7.74
N PHE A 90 4.28 -4.54 -6.98
CA PHE A 90 4.94 -5.84 -7.14
C PHE A 90 4.04 -7.02 -6.73
N LEU A 91 3.12 -6.84 -5.79
CA LEU A 91 2.14 -7.86 -5.44
C LEU A 91 1.22 -8.22 -6.60
N ASN A 92 0.96 -7.27 -7.50
CA ASN A 92 0.10 -7.44 -8.65
C ASN A 92 0.68 -8.38 -9.72
N THR A 93 2.00 -8.47 -9.84
CA THR A 93 2.67 -9.29 -10.87
C THR A 93 2.83 -10.75 -10.46
N ASP A 94 2.90 -11.02 -9.16
CA ASP A 94 3.20 -12.36 -8.63
C ASP A 94 1.94 -13.24 -8.48
N PHE A 95 0.73 -12.68 -8.59
CA PHE A 95 -0.53 -13.38 -8.34
C PHE A 95 -1.51 -13.39 -9.53
N GLN A 96 -1.01 -13.33 -10.75
CA GLN A 96 -1.82 -13.51 -11.96
C GLN A 96 -2.25 -14.98 -12.21
N GLU A 97 -2.55 -15.74 -11.19
CA GLU A 97 -3.34 -16.95 -11.36
C GLU A 97 -4.82 -16.55 -11.55
N ASN A 98 -5.30 -16.67 -12.76
CA ASN A 98 -6.68 -16.45 -13.23
C ASN A 98 -7.10 -15.02 -13.64
N GLY A 99 -6.19 -14.15 -14.03
CA GLY A 99 -6.57 -12.95 -14.82
C GLY A 99 -7.28 -11.82 -14.05
N GLN A 100 -7.28 -11.84 -12.73
CA GLN A 100 -7.77 -10.74 -11.88
C GLN A 100 -6.63 -10.12 -11.10
N ALA A 101 -6.33 -8.88 -11.44
CA ALA A 101 -5.31 -8.07 -10.77
C ALA A 101 -5.82 -7.60 -9.41
N SER A 102 -5.45 -8.30 -8.36
CA SER A 102 -6.01 -8.14 -7.03
C SER A 102 -5.46 -6.96 -6.23
N SER A 103 -4.20 -6.60 -6.40
CA SER A 103 -3.62 -5.46 -5.68
C SER A 103 -3.87 -4.09 -6.35
N TYR A 104 -4.62 -4.08 -7.45
CA TYR A 104 -4.83 -2.85 -8.23
C TYR A 104 -5.51 -1.74 -7.42
N LEU A 105 -6.48 -2.08 -6.59
CA LEU A 105 -7.16 -1.10 -5.74
C LEU A 105 -6.22 -0.56 -4.66
N ILE A 106 -5.40 -1.42 -4.03
CA ILE A 106 -4.42 -1.02 -3.02
C ILE A 106 -3.41 -0.04 -3.62
N TYR A 107 -2.79 -0.42 -4.73
CA TYR A 107 -1.86 0.42 -5.48
C TYR A 107 -2.47 1.78 -5.84
N ASN A 108 -3.69 1.78 -6.41
CA ASN A 108 -4.35 3.01 -6.83
C ASN A 108 -4.73 3.90 -5.64
N THR A 109 -5.09 3.35 -4.49
CA THR A 109 -5.36 4.12 -3.28
C THR A 109 -4.12 4.92 -2.86
N PHE A 110 -2.96 4.26 -2.77
CA PHE A 110 -1.70 4.95 -2.46
C PHE A 110 -1.33 6.00 -3.52
N ARG A 111 -1.53 5.67 -4.79
CA ARG A 111 -1.31 6.60 -5.89
C ARG A 111 -2.22 7.84 -5.81
N ASP A 112 -3.48 7.67 -5.46
CA ASP A 112 -4.42 8.78 -5.33
C ASP A 112 -4.05 9.68 -4.14
N PHE A 113 -3.63 9.10 -3.01
CA PHE A 113 -3.09 9.84 -1.88
C PHE A 113 -1.81 10.59 -2.25
N TYR A 114 -0.90 9.93 -2.97
CA TYR A 114 0.32 10.56 -3.47
C TYR A 114 0.02 11.75 -4.40
N VAL A 115 -0.89 11.58 -5.37
CA VAL A 115 -1.27 12.65 -6.31
C VAL A 115 -1.92 13.81 -5.57
N TYR A 116 -2.81 13.55 -4.63
CA TYR A 116 -3.42 14.56 -3.78
C TYR A 116 -2.35 15.36 -3.01
N ALA A 117 -1.48 14.69 -2.28
CA ALA A 117 -0.43 15.34 -1.50
C ALA A 117 0.54 16.14 -2.39
N LYS A 118 0.92 15.61 -3.57
CA LYS A 118 1.88 16.25 -4.47
C LYS A 118 1.29 17.42 -5.23
N VAL A 119 0.10 17.28 -5.78
CA VAL A 119 -0.48 18.25 -6.73
C VAL A 119 -1.33 19.28 -5.99
N GLU A 120 -2.27 18.81 -5.16
CA GLU A 120 -3.27 19.69 -4.54
C GLU A 120 -2.75 20.32 -3.24
N LEU A 121 -1.90 19.63 -2.47
CA LEU A 121 -1.32 20.24 -1.28
C LEU A 121 0.01 20.92 -1.60
N MET A 122 1.04 20.16 -1.90
CA MET A 122 2.39 20.70 -2.07
C MET A 122 2.48 21.66 -3.27
N GLY A 123 1.88 21.30 -4.41
CA GLY A 123 1.89 22.13 -5.62
C GLY A 123 1.13 23.43 -5.46
N ASP A 124 -0.02 23.41 -4.79
CA ASP A 124 -0.84 24.60 -4.56
C ASP A 124 -0.23 25.52 -3.50
N ILE A 125 0.36 24.96 -2.44
CA ILE A 125 1.13 25.72 -1.47
C ILE A 125 2.37 26.35 -2.15
N ALA A 126 3.14 25.58 -2.91
CA ALA A 126 4.35 26.07 -3.57
C ALA A 126 4.07 27.23 -4.54
N SER A 127 2.98 27.14 -5.31
CA SER A 127 2.55 28.16 -6.27
C SER A 127 1.74 29.33 -5.67
N ASN A 128 1.55 29.38 -4.36
CA ASN A 128 0.69 30.33 -3.64
C ASN A 128 -0.79 30.31 -4.10
N ARG A 129 -1.28 29.22 -4.66
CA ARG A 129 -2.70 29.00 -4.93
C ARG A 129 -3.48 28.66 -3.68
N LEU A 130 -2.83 27.94 -2.75
CA LEU A 130 -3.33 27.71 -1.41
C LEU A 130 -2.59 28.62 -0.43
N SER A 131 -3.34 29.53 0.22
CA SER A 131 -2.80 30.39 1.28
C SER A 131 -2.48 29.57 2.54
N LEU A 132 -1.50 30.05 3.30
CA LEU A 132 -1.18 29.53 4.63
C LEU A 132 -1.54 30.54 5.73
N ASP A 133 -2.63 31.32 5.52
CA ASP A 133 -3.24 32.10 6.61
C ASP A 133 -3.83 31.15 7.70
N PRO A 134 -4.14 31.65 8.91
CA PRO A 134 -4.59 30.82 10.02
C PRO A 134 -5.83 29.96 9.70
N ASP A 135 -6.80 30.50 8.96
CA ASP A 135 -8.03 29.77 8.63
C ASP A 135 -7.75 28.65 7.62
N SER A 136 -6.98 28.93 6.58
CA SER A 136 -6.55 27.96 5.58
C SER A 136 -5.69 26.85 6.20
N ARG A 137 -4.79 27.19 7.14
CA ARG A 137 -4.00 26.20 7.89
C ARG A 137 -4.87 25.27 8.72
N ASN A 138 -5.86 25.81 9.42
CA ASN A 138 -6.79 25.03 10.23
C ASN A 138 -7.62 24.08 9.35
N GLN A 139 -8.14 24.57 8.23
CA GLN A 139 -8.88 23.74 7.30
C GLN A 139 -8.00 22.61 6.74
N LEU A 140 -6.79 22.93 6.31
CA LEU A 140 -5.84 21.95 5.79
C LEU A 140 -5.44 20.91 6.85
N ALA A 141 -5.22 21.34 8.10
CA ALA A 141 -4.93 20.43 9.19
C ALA A 141 -6.10 19.47 9.49
N ASN A 142 -7.34 19.94 9.32
CA ASN A 142 -8.52 19.09 9.46
C ASN A 142 -8.62 18.08 8.31
N ASP A 143 -8.41 18.48 7.07
CA ASP A 143 -8.45 17.60 5.89
C ASP A 143 -7.36 16.52 5.98
N ILE A 144 -6.14 16.89 6.37
CA ILE A 144 -5.04 15.95 6.64
C ILE A 144 -5.36 15.06 7.83
N GLY A 145 -6.06 15.59 8.84
CA GLY A 145 -6.53 14.84 9.99
C GLY A 145 -7.53 13.73 9.65
N ILE A 146 -8.38 13.94 8.63
CA ILE A 146 -9.27 12.90 8.09
C ILE A 146 -8.40 11.78 7.50
N LEU A 147 -7.51 12.11 6.57
CA LEU A 147 -6.65 11.15 5.91
C LEU A 147 -5.80 10.33 6.90
N LYS A 148 -5.28 10.99 7.96
CA LYS A 148 -4.54 10.33 9.03
C LYS A 148 -5.39 9.28 9.75
N LYS A 149 -6.59 9.67 10.21
CA LYS A 149 -7.50 8.76 10.92
C LYS A 149 -7.90 7.56 10.07
N ASP A 150 -8.09 7.78 8.78
CA ASP A 150 -8.45 6.73 7.85
C ASP A 150 -7.29 5.75 7.63
N LEU A 151 -6.05 6.23 7.53
CA LEU A 151 -4.87 5.35 7.50
C LEU A 151 -4.65 4.62 8.84
N GLU A 152 -4.90 5.26 9.99
CA GLU A 152 -4.87 4.61 11.31
C GLU A 152 -5.93 3.50 11.39
N TYR A 153 -7.12 3.74 10.86
CA TYR A 153 -8.16 2.72 10.80
C TYR A 153 -7.74 1.53 9.94
N ILE A 154 -7.19 1.78 8.74
CA ILE A 154 -6.66 0.74 7.87
C ILE A 154 -5.54 -0.04 8.60
N ASP A 155 -4.56 0.64 9.22
CA ASP A 155 -3.47 0.00 9.96
C ASP A 155 -3.99 -0.91 11.08
N SER A 156 -5.03 -0.49 11.78
CA SER A 156 -5.65 -1.28 12.85
C SER A 156 -6.26 -2.60 12.36
N GLN A 157 -6.69 -2.66 11.10
CA GLN A 157 -7.29 -3.84 10.47
C GLN A 157 -6.25 -4.78 9.83
N PHE A 158 -5.05 -4.28 9.53
CA PHE A 158 -3.96 -5.00 8.88
C PHE A 158 -2.73 -5.13 9.77
N ASN A 159 -2.91 -5.43 11.06
CA ASN A 159 -1.78 -5.69 11.93
C ASN A 159 -1.03 -6.98 11.53
N GLU A 160 0.22 -7.11 11.96
CA GLU A 160 1.12 -8.20 11.58
C GLU A 160 0.55 -9.60 11.93
N GLU A 161 -0.16 -9.72 13.06
CA GLU A 161 -0.78 -10.97 13.49
C GLU A 161 -1.92 -11.39 12.55
N VAL A 162 -2.73 -10.42 12.10
CA VAL A 162 -3.83 -10.66 11.16
C VAL A 162 -3.30 -11.05 9.79
N LEU A 163 -2.22 -10.40 9.32
CA LEU A 163 -1.69 -10.63 7.96
C LEU A 163 -0.97 -11.96 7.79
N LYS A 164 -0.39 -12.50 8.85
CA LYS A 164 0.52 -13.64 8.81
C LYS A 164 -0.06 -14.89 8.14
N ASP A 165 -1.37 -15.12 8.28
CA ASP A 165 -2.03 -16.32 7.80
C ASP A 165 -3.10 -16.03 6.72
N GLN A 166 -3.12 -14.79 6.17
CA GLN A 166 -4.13 -14.38 5.21
C GLN A 166 -3.70 -14.60 3.76
N SER A 167 -4.66 -15.01 2.93
CA SER A 167 -4.44 -15.12 1.49
C SER A 167 -4.40 -13.72 0.84
N PRO A 168 -3.70 -13.56 -0.29
CA PRO A 168 -3.73 -12.32 -1.07
C PRO A 168 -5.15 -11.85 -1.40
N LYS A 169 -6.03 -12.78 -1.75
CA LYS A 169 -7.43 -12.48 -2.03
C LYS A 169 -8.17 -11.91 -0.83
N TRP A 170 -7.93 -12.44 0.37
CA TRP A 170 -8.52 -11.90 1.59
C TRP A 170 -8.08 -10.47 1.85
N ILE A 171 -6.78 -10.18 1.66
CA ILE A 171 -6.21 -8.84 1.83
C ILE A 171 -6.88 -7.86 0.87
N GLU A 172 -7.09 -8.25 -0.38
CA GLU A 172 -7.78 -7.44 -1.38
C GLU A 172 -9.23 -7.19 -1.01
N ASP A 173 -9.97 -8.24 -0.71
CA ASP A 173 -11.39 -8.14 -0.36
C ASP A 173 -11.56 -7.25 0.89
N LYS A 174 -10.68 -7.41 1.89
CA LYS A 174 -10.69 -6.56 3.10
C LYS A 174 -10.31 -5.12 2.80
N TRP A 175 -9.31 -4.90 1.93
CA TRP A 175 -8.95 -3.55 1.50
C TRP A 175 -10.11 -2.86 0.79
N LYS A 176 -10.78 -3.56 -0.11
CA LYS A 176 -11.96 -3.04 -0.81
C LYS A 176 -13.09 -2.66 0.15
N GLU A 177 -13.37 -3.51 1.13
CA GLU A 177 -14.35 -3.24 2.19
C GLU A 177 -13.99 -1.95 2.93
N LEU A 178 -12.76 -1.83 3.44
CA LEU A 178 -12.29 -0.67 4.19
C LEU A 178 -12.32 0.62 3.36
N VAL A 179 -11.80 0.58 2.14
CA VAL A 179 -11.83 1.76 1.25
C VAL A 179 -13.26 2.18 0.96
N THR A 180 -14.17 1.23 0.68
CA THR A 180 -15.59 1.55 0.44
C THR A 180 -16.22 2.21 1.67
N GLU A 181 -15.91 1.72 2.87
CA GLU A 181 -16.40 2.30 4.12
C GLU A 181 -15.88 3.74 4.31
N LEU A 182 -14.58 3.96 4.17
CA LEU A 182 -13.97 5.29 4.33
C LEU A 182 -14.51 6.31 3.33
N LEU A 183 -14.66 5.93 2.06
CA LEU A 183 -15.25 6.80 1.03
C LEU A 183 -16.70 7.20 1.33
N ASN A 184 -17.44 6.37 2.06
CA ASN A 184 -18.80 6.67 2.47
C ASN A 184 -18.88 7.49 3.78
N GLN A 185 -17.88 7.40 4.66
CA GLN A 185 -17.82 8.16 5.90
C GLN A 185 -17.53 9.66 5.66
N HIS A 186 -16.80 9.99 4.60
CA HIS A 186 -16.39 11.37 4.28
C HIS A 186 -16.80 11.78 2.85
N PRO A 187 -18.12 11.83 2.55
CA PRO A 187 -18.62 12.07 1.20
C PRO A 187 -18.23 13.44 0.62
N ASP A 188 -18.02 14.45 1.49
CA ASP A 188 -17.68 15.80 1.10
C ASP A 188 -16.17 16.04 0.94
N PHE A 189 -15.34 15.03 1.22
CA PHE A 189 -13.91 15.15 1.05
C PHE A 189 -13.55 14.93 -0.42
N LYS A 190 -13.14 15.99 -1.10
CA LYS A 190 -12.91 16.02 -2.56
C LYS A 190 -12.05 14.87 -3.11
N LEU A 191 -11.03 14.44 -2.35
CA LEU A 191 -10.23 13.28 -2.72
C LEU A 191 -11.09 12.02 -2.81
N TYR A 192 -11.94 11.79 -1.81
CA TYR A 192 -12.77 10.58 -1.73
C TYR A 192 -13.93 10.60 -2.73
N GLU A 193 -14.51 11.76 -3.00
CA GLU A 193 -15.49 11.91 -4.06
C GLU A 193 -14.90 11.44 -5.43
N ARG A 194 -13.67 11.86 -5.75
CA ARG A 194 -12.99 11.43 -6.98
C ARG A 194 -12.64 9.93 -6.97
N MET A 195 -12.17 9.41 -5.85
CA MET A 195 -11.87 7.97 -5.71
C MET A 195 -13.13 7.14 -5.87
N LYS A 196 -14.26 7.57 -5.29
CA LYS A 196 -15.56 6.90 -5.42
C LYS A 196 -16.00 6.80 -6.89
N MET A 197 -15.94 7.92 -7.62
CA MET A 197 -16.23 7.94 -9.05
C MET A 197 -15.26 7.05 -9.85
N LYS A 198 -13.97 7.12 -9.56
CA LYS A 198 -12.92 6.36 -10.28
C LYS A 198 -13.06 4.85 -10.10
N TYR A 199 -13.40 4.39 -8.90
CA TYR A 199 -13.47 2.96 -8.57
C TYR A 199 -14.87 2.38 -8.71
N ASN A 200 -15.86 3.21 -8.96
CA ASN A 200 -17.28 2.83 -9.01
C ASN A 200 -17.73 2.11 -7.71
N LEU A 201 -17.37 2.70 -6.57
CA LEU A 201 -17.67 2.23 -5.22
C LEU A 201 -18.83 3.02 -4.60
#